data_269b6187729293c7ebc3ba086d8b829e
#
_entry.id   269b6187729293c7ebc3ba086d8b829e
#
_cell.length_a   1.000
_cell.length_b   1.000
_cell.length_c   1.000
_cell.angle_alpha   90.00
_cell.angle_beta   90.00
_cell.angle_gamma   90.00
#
_symmetry.space_group_name_H-M   'P 1'
#
loop_
_entity.id
_entity.type
_entity.pdbx_description
1 polymer ?
#
loop_
_entity_poly.entity_id
_entity_poly.type
_entity_poly.pdbx_seq_one_letter_code
_entity_poly.pdbx_strand_id
1 'polypeptide(L)'
;CMGVLMCLNAGCTGKKSAAEEPELTYSNPLSVQFGDPYVLLASDGRYYMYGTGAGAVDGFCAYSSDDLIHWKSEGQVYRGNTPDSWAIANFWAPEVYERDGKFYMFFSAAWRKNPTNEEENFRIGVAVSDKPTGPFKELADAPLFDPGYPVIDGNLIEDEDGRTYLYYSRCCYKHPVESEIADEAKKKGCLLYTSDA
;
A
#
# COMPACT_ATOMS: atom_id res chain seq x y z
N CYS A 1 20.87 74.42 -42.80
CA CYS A 1 21.16 73.59 -41.63
C CYS A 1 19.94 72.75 -41.31
N MET A 2 20.05 71.43 -41.62
CA MET A 2 19.01 70.42 -41.35
C MET A 2 19.32 69.82 -39.97
N GLY A 3 18.41 69.97 -39.03
CA GLY A 3 18.45 69.32 -37.72
C GLY A 3 17.66 67.98 -37.79
N VAL A 4 18.37 66.88 -37.48
CA VAL A 4 17.79 65.54 -37.38
C VAL A 4 17.34 65.31 -35.94
N LEU A 5 16.05 65.10 -35.78
CA LEU A 5 15.44 64.78 -34.50
C LEU A 5 15.47 63.24 -34.32
N MET A 6 16.29 62.74 -33.41
CA MET A 6 16.31 61.33 -33.03
C MET A 6 15.23 61.09 -31.96
N CYS A 7 14.19 60.32 -32.30
CA CYS A 7 13.24 59.76 -31.34
C CYS A 7 13.87 58.53 -30.68
N LEU A 8 14.15 58.59 -29.38
CA LEU A 8 14.52 57.44 -28.54
C LEU A 8 13.22 56.74 -28.11
N ASN A 9 12.97 55.55 -28.69
CA ASN A 9 11.93 54.62 -28.19
C ASN A 9 12.47 53.88 -26.95
N ALA A 10 12.08 54.29 -25.78
CA ALA A 10 12.28 53.53 -24.55
C ALA A 10 11.25 52.39 -24.49
N GLY A 11 11.65 51.21 -24.92
CA GLY A 11 10.87 49.97 -24.74
C GLY A 11 10.94 49.54 -23.30
N CYS A 12 9.86 49.76 -22.54
CA CYS A 12 9.66 49.09 -21.25
C CYS A 12 9.35 47.60 -21.46
N THR A 13 10.36 46.75 -21.35
CA THR A 13 10.18 45.32 -21.22
C THR A 13 9.78 45.03 -19.77
N GLY A 14 8.49 45.03 -19.48
CA GLY A 14 7.96 44.51 -18.22
C GLY A 14 8.30 43.02 -18.14
N LYS A 15 9.28 42.64 -17.33
CA LYS A 15 9.44 41.25 -16.89
C LYS A 15 8.16 40.89 -16.14
N LYS A 16 7.33 39.99 -16.72
CA LYS A 16 6.33 39.29 -15.93
C LYS A 16 7.09 38.51 -14.86
N SER A 17 6.93 38.88 -13.61
CA SER A 17 7.28 38.05 -12.47
C SER A 17 6.55 36.71 -12.66
N ALA A 18 7.29 35.61 -12.84
CA ALA A 18 6.74 34.30 -12.65
C ALA A 18 6.19 34.26 -11.21
N ALA A 19 4.91 33.96 -11.05
CA ALA A 19 4.40 33.70 -9.73
C ALA A 19 5.20 32.51 -9.16
N GLU A 20 5.85 32.72 -8.05
CA GLU A 20 6.48 31.62 -7.32
C GLU A 20 5.37 30.63 -6.97
N GLU A 21 5.50 29.40 -7.45
CA GLU A 21 4.64 28.32 -7.00
C GLU A 21 4.81 28.17 -5.49
N PRO A 22 3.73 28.03 -4.73
CA PRO A 22 3.82 27.88 -3.28
C PRO A 22 4.70 26.67 -2.96
N GLU A 23 5.71 26.87 -2.13
CA GLU A 23 6.56 25.80 -1.65
C GLU A 23 5.72 24.85 -0.82
N LEU A 24 5.54 23.61 -1.34
CA LEU A 24 4.82 22.56 -0.64
C LEU A 24 5.67 22.10 0.55
N THR A 25 5.22 22.39 1.75
CA THR A 25 5.85 21.95 2.99
C THR A 25 4.96 20.93 3.70
N TYR A 26 5.57 19.94 4.32
CA TYR A 26 4.87 18.98 5.16
C TYR A 26 5.56 18.87 6.52
N SER A 27 4.84 18.36 7.51
CA SER A 27 5.38 18.03 8.82
C SER A 27 4.92 16.65 9.28
N ASN A 28 5.80 15.91 9.94
CA ASN A 28 5.44 14.67 10.59
C ASN A 28 5.04 14.92 12.06
N PRO A 29 4.11 14.10 12.63
CA PRO A 29 3.37 13.03 11.96
C PRO A 29 2.24 13.57 11.07
N LEU A 30 1.91 12.83 9.98
CA LEU A 30 0.68 13.04 9.22
C LEU A 30 -0.53 12.68 10.07
N SER A 31 -1.71 13.23 9.74
CA SER A 31 -2.99 12.93 10.42
C SER A 31 -3.57 11.55 10.04
N VAL A 32 -2.70 10.61 9.68
CA VAL A 32 -3.04 9.23 9.29
C VAL A 32 -2.26 8.27 10.16
N GLN A 33 -2.95 7.29 10.75
CA GLN A 33 -2.36 6.29 11.63
C GLN A 33 -2.57 4.89 11.05
N PHE A 34 -1.61 4.44 10.25
CA PHE A 34 -1.53 3.08 9.74
C PHE A 34 -0.25 2.40 10.21
N GLY A 35 -0.32 1.08 10.51
CA GLY A 35 0.79 0.17 10.30
C GLY A 35 0.87 -0.18 8.81
N ASP A 36 2.05 -0.54 8.31
CA ASP A 36 2.27 -1.04 6.96
C ASP A 36 1.60 -0.19 5.86
N PRO A 37 1.85 1.14 5.80
CA PRO A 37 1.16 1.99 4.85
C PRO A 37 1.59 1.71 3.41
N TYR A 38 0.62 1.49 2.53
CA TYR A 38 0.80 1.39 1.09
C TYR A 38 0.10 2.54 0.38
N VAL A 39 0.77 3.18 -0.59
CA VAL A 39 0.22 4.31 -1.35
C VAL A 39 0.15 3.95 -2.83
N LEU A 40 -1.05 4.01 -3.39
CA LEU A 40 -1.34 3.89 -4.81
C LEU A 40 -1.53 5.28 -5.42
N LEU A 41 -0.83 5.59 -6.52
CA LEU A 41 -1.24 6.63 -7.46
C LEU A 41 -2.18 5.99 -8.48
N ALA A 42 -3.47 6.28 -8.39
CA ALA A 42 -4.46 5.71 -9.28
C ALA A 42 -4.55 6.45 -10.62
N SER A 43 -5.19 5.81 -11.61
CA SER A 43 -5.36 6.37 -12.96
C SER A 43 -6.20 7.65 -12.99
N ASP A 44 -6.96 7.96 -11.94
CA ASP A 44 -7.67 9.22 -11.77
C ASP A 44 -6.77 10.39 -11.35
N GLY A 45 -5.47 10.14 -11.15
CA GLY A 45 -4.45 11.12 -10.77
C GLY A 45 -4.39 11.42 -9.28
N ARG A 46 -5.13 10.67 -8.44
CA ARG A 46 -5.15 10.84 -6.98
C ARG A 46 -4.36 9.74 -6.28
N TYR A 47 -3.90 10.04 -5.08
CA TYR A 47 -3.23 9.09 -4.20
C TYR A 47 -4.23 8.46 -3.24
N TYR A 48 -4.09 7.15 -3.04
CA TYR A 48 -4.89 6.39 -2.07
C TYR A 48 -3.95 5.62 -1.15
N MET A 49 -4.13 5.80 0.15
CA MET A 49 -3.34 5.12 1.18
C MET A 49 -4.18 4.07 1.88
N TYR A 50 -3.62 2.89 2.02
CA TYR A 50 -4.19 1.75 2.75
C TYR A 50 -3.17 1.30 3.81
N GLY A 51 -3.62 0.56 4.83
CA GLY A 51 -2.71 0.05 5.85
C GLY A 51 -3.44 -0.73 6.93
N THR A 52 -2.66 -1.27 7.83
CA THR A 52 -3.14 -2.02 8.99
C THR A 52 -3.69 -1.05 10.03
N GLY A 53 -4.87 -1.33 10.57
CA GLY A 53 -5.45 -0.56 11.68
C GLY A 53 -6.36 0.59 11.23
N ALA A 54 -6.11 1.81 11.72
CA ALA A 54 -6.88 3.03 11.47
C ALA A 54 -8.39 2.93 11.81
N GLY A 55 -8.74 2.13 12.81
CA GLY A 55 -10.12 1.99 13.29
C GLY A 55 -11.01 1.09 12.41
N ALA A 56 -10.44 0.36 11.45
CA ALA A 56 -11.17 -0.65 10.70
C ALA A 56 -11.65 -1.77 11.64
N VAL A 57 -12.87 -2.24 11.40
CA VAL A 57 -13.42 -3.39 12.10
C VAL A 57 -13.30 -4.61 11.17
N ASP A 58 -12.41 -5.54 11.54
CA ASP A 58 -12.16 -6.76 10.76
C ASP A 58 -11.92 -6.47 9.26
N GLY A 59 -10.96 -5.58 8.97
CA GLY A 59 -10.71 -5.20 7.58
C GLY A 59 -9.79 -3.99 7.44
N PHE A 60 -10.02 -3.16 6.41
CA PHE A 60 -9.16 -2.04 6.07
C PHE A 60 -9.96 -0.76 5.81
N CYS A 61 -9.36 0.36 6.23
CA CYS A 61 -9.77 1.72 5.84
C CYS A 61 -8.87 2.23 4.71
N ALA A 62 -9.30 3.33 4.07
CA ALA A 62 -8.48 4.06 3.12
C ALA A 62 -8.53 5.57 3.39
N TYR A 63 -7.49 6.24 2.91
CA TYR A 63 -7.42 7.70 2.81
C TYR A 63 -7.10 8.08 1.37
N SER A 64 -7.56 9.26 0.94
CA SER A 64 -7.23 9.82 -0.37
C SER A 64 -6.54 11.17 -0.24
N SER A 65 -5.69 11.52 -1.20
CA SER A 65 -4.97 12.79 -1.26
C SER A 65 -4.72 13.21 -2.71
N ASP A 66 -4.64 14.51 -2.94
CA ASP A 66 -4.24 15.08 -4.22
C ASP A 66 -2.74 15.51 -4.20
N ASP A 67 -2.11 15.55 -3.02
CA ASP A 67 -0.78 16.15 -2.82
C ASP A 67 0.17 15.36 -1.89
N LEU A 68 -0.25 14.19 -1.37
CA LEU A 68 0.47 13.36 -0.40
C LEU A 68 0.62 14.00 1.00
N ILE A 69 0.09 15.21 1.21
CA ILE A 69 0.19 15.98 2.45
C ILE A 69 -1.16 16.01 3.17
N HIS A 70 -2.22 16.37 2.43
CA HIS A 70 -3.56 16.49 2.96
C HIS A 70 -4.37 15.24 2.66
N TRP A 71 -4.61 14.44 3.70
CA TRP A 71 -5.29 13.16 3.60
C TRP A 71 -6.73 13.25 4.11
N LYS A 72 -7.67 12.78 3.30
CA LYS A 72 -9.09 12.66 3.63
C LYS A 72 -9.43 11.20 3.88
N SER A 73 -10.08 10.90 5.00
CA SER A 73 -10.58 9.54 5.27
C SER A 73 -11.72 9.18 4.30
N GLU A 74 -11.60 8.00 3.70
CA GLU A 74 -12.65 7.38 2.86
C GLU A 74 -13.44 6.32 3.65
N GLY A 75 -13.10 6.12 4.94
CA GLY A 75 -13.74 5.13 5.80
C GLY A 75 -13.28 3.71 5.52
N GLN A 76 -14.07 2.73 5.96
CA GLN A 76 -13.78 1.32 5.78
C GLN A 76 -14.11 0.88 4.35
N VAL A 77 -13.08 0.37 3.65
CA VAL A 77 -13.17 -0.02 2.23
C VAL A 77 -13.26 -1.52 2.01
N TYR A 78 -12.80 -2.31 2.99
CA TYR A 78 -12.93 -3.77 3.02
C TYR A 78 -13.34 -4.26 4.40
N ARG A 79 -14.19 -5.27 4.45
CA ARG A 79 -14.61 -5.95 5.67
C ARG A 79 -14.64 -7.44 5.47
N GLY A 80 -13.82 -8.15 6.25
CA GLY A 80 -13.84 -9.60 6.41
C GLY A 80 -14.68 -10.04 7.61
N ASN A 81 -14.41 -11.24 8.12
CA ASN A 81 -15.10 -11.86 9.26
C ASN A 81 -16.63 -11.89 9.11
N THR A 82 -17.10 -12.01 7.88
CA THR A 82 -18.51 -12.26 7.59
C THR A 82 -18.76 -13.77 7.52
N PRO A 83 -20.03 -14.24 7.52
CA PRO A 83 -20.32 -15.67 7.37
C PRO A 83 -19.69 -16.32 6.14
N ASP A 84 -19.58 -15.56 5.04
CA ASP A 84 -19.05 -16.03 3.75
C ASP A 84 -17.55 -15.77 3.58
N SER A 85 -16.93 -15.01 4.51
CA SER A 85 -15.52 -14.67 4.43
C SER A 85 -14.62 -15.83 4.85
N TRP A 86 -13.55 -16.07 4.09
CA TRP A 86 -12.47 -16.97 4.51
C TRP A 86 -11.60 -16.33 5.57
N ALA A 87 -11.39 -15.00 5.51
CA ALA A 87 -10.56 -14.21 6.40
C ALA A 87 -11.34 -13.77 7.64
N ILE A 88 -10.85 -14.10 8.84
CA ILE A 88 -11.63 -13.94 10.07
C ILE A 88 -11.00 -13.01 11.12
N ALA A 89 -9.71 -12.75 11.05
CA ALA A 89 -8.98 -11.92 12.02
C ALA A 89 -7.63 -11.47 11.49
N ASN A 90 -6.97 -10.57 12.21
CA ASN A 90 -5.59 -10.14 11.95
C ASN A 90 -5.39 -9.69 10.50
N PHE A 91 -6.12 -8.67 10.10
CA PHE A 91 -6.06 -8.07 8.77
C PHE A 91 -4.85 -7.15 8.70
N TRP A 92 -3.79 -7.55 7.95
CA TRP A 92 -2.49 -6.90 7.91
C TRP A 92 -2.01 -6.60 6.50
N ALA A 93 -1.17 -5.56 6.40
CA ALA A 93 -0.37 -5.17 5.25
C ALA A 93 -1.13 -5.24 3.91
N PRO A 94 -2.20 -4.44 3.72
CA PRO A 94 -2.91 -4.39 2.46
C PRO A 94 -2.11 -3.62 1.42
N GLU A 95 -1.96 -4.17 0.21
CA GLU A 95 -1.44 -3.48 -0.96
C GLU A 95 -2.48 -3.49 -2.07
N VAL A 96 -2.66 -2.37 -2.76
CA VAL A 96 -3.70 -2.24 -3.80
C VAL A 96 -3.07 -1.91 -5.14
N TYR A 97 -3.41 -2.70 -6.14
CA TYR A 97 -2.94 -2.56 -7.52
C TYR A 97 -4.10 -2.28 -8.46
N GLU A 98 -3.94 -1.30 -9.33
CA GLU A 98 -4.90 -1.01 -10.39
C GLU A 98 -4.52 -1.76 -11.66
N ARG A 99 -5.46 -2.53 -12.22
CA ARG A 99 -5.29 -3.20 -13.50
C ARG A 99 -6.63 -3.34 -14.22
N ASP A 100 -6.64 -2.99 -15.50
CA ASP A 100 -7.82 -3.09 -16.39
C ASP A 100 -9.08 -2.41 -15.80
N GLY A 101 -8.89 -1.25 -15.15
CA GLY A 101 -9.96 -0.46 -14.56
C GLY A 101 -10.55 -1.07 -13.27
N LYS A 102 -9.87 -2.03 -12.67
CA LYS A 102 -10.22 -2.62 -11.38
C LYS A 102 -9.08 -2.47 -10.37
N PHE A 103 -9.43 -2.52 -9.11
CA PHE A 103 -8.50 -2.42 -7.98
C PHE A 103 -8.46 -3.76 -7.25
N TYR A 104 -7.26 -4.30 -7.08
CA TYR A 104 -7.00 -5.59 -6.44
C TYR A 104 -6.23 -5.35 -5.16
N MET A 105 -6.83 -5.66 -4.03
CA MET A 105 -6.23 -5.54 -2.71
C MET A 105 -5.67 -6.90 -2.30
N PHE A 106 -4.35 -7.00 -2.16
CA PHE A 106 -3.66 -8.15 -1.57
C PHE A 106 -3.50 -7.87 -0.07
N PHE A 107 -3.75 -8.85 0.77
CA PHE A 107 -3.67 -8.67 2.22
C PHE A 107 -3.38 -9.99 2.93
N SER A 108 -2.91 -9.89 4.17
CA SER A 108 -2.72 -11.02 5.06
C SER A 108 -3.87 -11.10 6.06
N ALA A 109 -4.37 -12.31 6.33
CA ALA A 109 -5.38 -12.52 7.37
C ALA A 109 -5.37 -13.97 7.88
N ALA A 110 -5.91 -14.16 9.10
CA ALA A 110 -6.13 -15.48 9.66
C ALA A 110 -7.22 -16.23 8.87
N TRP A 111 -6.92 -17.47 8.49
CA TRP A 111 -7.82 -18.32 7.70
C TRP A 111 -8.79 -19.12 8.57
N ARG A 112 -10.08 -19.04 8.28
CA ARG A 112 -11.15 -19.74 9.01
C ARG A 112 -10.93 -21.25 9.13
N LYS A 113 -10.41 -21.90 8.09
CA LYS A 113 -10.24 -23.37 8.07
C LYS A 113 -9.12 -23.87 8.97
N ASN A 114 -8.04 -23.10 9.14
CA ASN A 114 -6.88 -23.50 9.92
C ASN A 114 -6.50 -24.99 9.80
N PRO A 115 -6.09 -25.48 8.63
CA PRO A 115 -5.91 -26.91 8.37
C PRO A 115 -4.76 -27.53 9.19
N THR A 116 -3.80 -26.73 9.62
CA THR A 116 -2.63 -27.17 10.40
C THR A 116 -2.82 -26.98 11.90
N ASN A 117 -3.95 -26.41 12.33
CA ASN A 117 -4.25 -26.09 13.72
C ASN A 117 -3.17 -25.22 14.37
N GLU A 118 -2.67 -24.25 13.64
CA GLU A 118 -1.65 -23.30 14.09
C GLU A 118 -2.30 -22.03 14.64
N GLU A 119 -1.69 -21.44 15.66
CA GLU A 119 -2.12 -20.15 16.20
C GLU A 119 -1.88 -19.02 15.16
N GLU A 120 -0.80 -19.13 14.39
CA GLU A 120 -0.41 -18.21 13.32
C GLU A 120 -0.93 -18.71 11.98
N ASN A 121 -2.22 -18.78 11.82
CA ASN A 121 -2.86 -19.36 10.63
C ASN A 121 -3.07 -18.33 9.53
N PHE A 122 -2.03 -17.56 9.18
CA PHE A 122 -2.11 -16.52 8.16
C PHE A 122 -2.04 -17.06 6.75
N ARG A 123 -2.81 -16.44 5.85
CA ARG A 123 -2.70 -16.62 4.40
C ARG A 123 -2.87 -15.28 3.70
N ILE A 124 -2.45 -15.23 2.45
CA ILE A 124 -2.62 -14.08 1.58
C ILE A 124 -3.93 -14.23 0.83
N GLY A 125 -4.73 -13.17 0.85
CA GLY A 125 -5.97 -13.06 0.13
C GLY A 125 -5.97 -11.94 -0.89
N VAL A 126 -6.97 -11.98 -1.78
CA VAL A 126 -7.23 -10.94 -2.75
C VAL A 126 -8.69 -10.52 -2.67
N ALA A 127 -8.91 -9.22 -2.59
CA ALA A 127 -10.23 -8.63 -2.75
C ALA A 127 -10.22 -7.66 -3.93
N VAL A 128 -11.34 -7.50 -4.61
CA VAL A 128 -11.47 -6.69 -5.82
C VAL A 128 -12.57 -5.65 -5.68
N SER A 129 -12.34 -4.48 -6.28
CA SER A 129 -13.31 -3.39 -6.38
C SER A 129 -13.22 -2.68 -7.72
N ASP A 130 -14.31 -2.04 -8.14
CA ASP A 130 -14.34 -1.13 -9.30
C ASP A 130 -13.88 0.29 -8.93
N LYS A 131 -13.56 0.55 -7.65
CA LYS A 131 -13.14 1.86 -7.13
C LYS A 131 -12.01 1.71 -6.12
N PRO A 132 -11.05 2.64 -6.04
CA PRO A 132 -9.99 2.61 -5.04
C PRO A 132 -10.54 2.76 -3.61
N THR A 133 -11.71 3.36 -3.46
CA THR A 133 -12.41 3.52 -2.17
C THR A 133 -13.35 2.37 -1.83
N GLY A 134 -13.29 1.25 -2.58
CA GLY A 134 -14.13 0.08 -2.32
C GLY A 134 -15.61 0.27 -2.71
N PRO A 135 -16.51 -0.59 -2.19
CA PRO A 135 -16.20 -1.70 -1.30
C PRO A 135 -15.43 -2.83 -2.02
N PHE A 136 -14.36 -3.28 -1.39
CA PHE A 136 -13.65 -4.47 -1.87
C PHE A 136 -14.37 -5.73 -1.44
N LYS A 137 -14.43 -6.72 -2.34
CA LYS A 137 -15.02 -8.04 -2.08
C LYS A 137 -14.00 -9.12 -2.34
N GLU A 138 -13.94 -10.12 -1.47
CA GLU A 138 -13.05 -11.26 -1.66
C GLU A 138 -13.26 -11.88 -3.05
N LEU A 139 -12.15 -12.16 -3.73
CA LEU A 139 -12.16 -12.71 -5.09
C LEU A 139 -12.65 -14.18 -5.09
N ALA A 140 -12.41 -14.88 -3.97
CA ALA A 140 -12.81 -16.27 -3.76
C ALA A 140 -13.14 -16.51 -2.27
N ASP A 141 -13.81 -17.61 -1.98
CA ASP A 141 -14.12 -18.07 -0.61
C ASP A 141 -12.93 -18.79 0.09
N ALA A 142 -11.73 -18.57 -0.40
CA ALA A 142 -10.48 -19.15 0.05
C ALA A 142 -9.33 -18.16 -0.13
N PRO A 143 -8.20 -18.37 0.58
CA PRO A 143 -6.96 -17.67 0.30
C PRO A 143 -6.52 -17.85 -1.16
N LEU A 144 -5.66 -16.94 -1.64
CA LEU A 144 -5.11 -17.00 -2.99
C LEU A 144 -4.40 -18.33 -3.26
N PHE A 145 -3.67 -18.84 -2.27
CA PHE A 145 -3.01 -20.15 -2.29
C PHE A 145 -2.74 -20.64 -0.87
N ASP A 146 -2.42 -21.92 -0.72
CA ASP A 146 -2.00 -22.54 0.52
C ASP A 146 -0.70 -23.32 0.31
N PRO A 147 0.47 -22.83 0.75
CA PRO A 147 1.73 -23.54 0.66
C PRO A 147 1.92 -24.61 1.74
N GLY A 148 0.95 -24.80 2.64
CA GLY A 148 1.02 -25.70 3.77
C GLY A 148 1.70 -25.12 5.01
N TYR A 149 1.94 -23.79 5.02
CA TYR A 149 2.50 -23.04 6.15
C TYR A 149 1.98 -21.59 6.12
N PRO A 150 2.03 -20.87 7.25
CA PRO A 150 1.61 -19.48 7.31
C PRO A 150 2.43 -18.55 6.42
N VAL A 151 1.76 -17.64 5.71
CA VAL A 151 2.38 -16.64 4.85
C VAL A 151 1.71 -15.27 5.01
N ILE A 152 2.52 -14.22 4.93
CA ILE A 152 2.12 -12.81 5.07
C ILE A 152 2.81 -11.93 4.02
N ASP A 153 2.40 -10.67 3.93
CA ASP A 153 3.06 -9.58 3.20
C ASP A 153 3.22 -9.89 1.71
N GLY A 154 2.10 -10.13 1.06
CA GLY A 154 2.06 -10.37 -0.38
C GLY A 154 2.28 -9.10 -1.18
N ASN A 155 3.39 -9.03 -1.93
CA ASN A 155 3.76 -7.91 -2.79
C ASN A 155 3.86 -8.37 -4.24
N LEU A 156 3.31 -7.58 -5.19
CA LEU A 156 3.41 -7.86 -6.62
C LEU A 156 4.51 -7.03 -7.26
N ILE A 157 5.30 -7.69 -8.11
CA ILE A 157 6.27 -7.06 -8.99
C ILE A 157 6.00 -7.53 -10.41
N GLU A 158 5.94 -6.60 -11.35
CA GLU A 158 5.94 -6.88 -12.78
C GLU A 158 7.34 -6.64 -13.34
N ASP A 159 7.92 -7.62 -14.04
CA ASP A 159 9.22 -7.50 -14.69
C ASP A 159 9.11 -6.80 -16.06
N GLU A 160 10.28 -6.54 -16.68
CA GLU A 160 10.35 -5.88 -17.99
C GLU A 160 9.69 -6.68 -19.12
N ASP A 161 9.53 -7.99 -18.95
CA ASP A 161 8.85 -8.89 -19.89
C ASP A 161 7.33 -8.92 -19.67
N GLY A 162 6.79 -8.17 -18.68
CA GLY A 162 5.38 -8.13 -18.33
C GLY A 162 4.90 -9.34 -17.53
N ARG A 163 5.82 -10.10 -16.92
CA ARG A 163 5.46 -11.19 -16.00
C ARG A 163 5.24 -10.63 -14.61
N THR A 164 4.16 -11.06 -13.98
CA THR A 164 3.84 -10.69 -12.61
C THR A 164 4.32 -11.76 -11.64
N TYR A 165 5.05 -11.36 -10.61
CA TYR A 165 5.54 -12.21 -9.54
C TYR A 165 4.91 -11.79 -8.23
N LEU A 166 4.51 -12.76 -7.41
CA LEU A 166 4.10 -12.55 -6.03
C LEU A 166 5.26 -12.91 -5.10
N TYR A 167 5.76 -11.92 -4.38
CA TYR A 167 6.68 -12.09 -3.27
C TYR A 167 5.88 -12.15 -1.97
N TYR A 168 6.33 -12.95 -1.03
CA TYR A 168 5.69 -13.06 0.28
C TYR A 168 6.69 -13.51 1.34
N SER A 169 6.37 -13.23 2.60
CA SER A 169 7.10 -13.72 3.75
C SER A 169 6.48 -14.99 4.31
N ARG A 170 7.30 -15.97 4.70
CA ARG A 170 6.85 -17.05 5.55
C ARG A 170 6.74 -16.53 6.98
N CYS A 171 5.54 -16.61 7.56
CA CYS A 171 5.32 -16.30 8.95
C CYS A 171 5.89 -17.45 9.80
N CYS A 172 6.85 -17.18 10.67
CA CYS A 172 7.56 -18.23 11.41
C CYS A 172 7.88 -17.82 12.86
N TYR A 173 6.99 -17.08 13.50
CA TYR A 173 7.18 -16.61 14.90
C TYR A 173 7.46 -17.76 15.86
N LYS A 174 6.77 -18.88 15.72
CA LYS A 174 6.91 -20.06 16.58
C LYS A 174 7.73 -21.19 15.97
N HIS A 175 7.91 -21.17 14.66
CA HIS A 175 8.62 -22.20 13.91
C HIS A 175 9.70 -21.57 13.04
N PRO A 176 10.81 -21.08 13.62
CA PRO A 176 11.88 -20.46 12.85
C PRO A 176 12.39 -21.46 11.78
N VAL A 177 12.49 -20.97 10.57
CA VAL A 177 13.01 -21.78 9.44
C VAL A 177 14.50 -21.94 9.61
N GLU A 178 14.97 -23.17 9.73
CA GLU A 178 16.38 -23.50 9.59
C GLU A 178 16.77 -23.36 8.11
N SER A 179 17.73 -22.51 7.83
CA SER A 179 18.26 -22.31 6.49
C SER A 179 19.74 -21.95 6.56
N GLU A 180 20.48 -22.23 5.50
CA GLU A 180 21.90 -21.84 5.41
C GLU A 180 22.08 -20.33 5.61
N ILE A 181 21.15 -19.50 5.12
CA ILE A 181 21.17 -18.05 5.28
C ILE A 181 20.95 -17.67 6.75
N ALA A 182 20.02 -18.31 7.44
CA ALA A 182 19.75 -18.06 8.85
C ALA A 182 20.97 -18.47 9.71
N ASP A 183 21.61 -19.57 9.40
CA ASP A 183 22.82 -20.03 10.08
C ASP A 183 24.02 -19.10 9.84
N GLU A 184 24.19 -18.61 8.63
CA GLU A 184 25.20 -17.60 8.29
C GLU A 184 24.94 -16.28 9.03
N ALA A 185 23.70 -15.82 9.10
CA ALA A 185 23.31 -14.62 9.80
C ALA A 185 23.57 -14.75 11.31
N LYS A 186 23.24 -15.89 11.93
CA LYS A 186 23.55 -16.20 13.33
C LYS A 186 25.06 -16.18 13.60
N LYS A 187 25.86 -16.80 12.71
CA LYS A 187 27.34 -16.81 12.83
C LYS A 187 27.93 -15.40 12.77
N LYS A 188 27.31 -14.49 12.01
CA LYS A 188 27.73 -13.09 11.88
C LYS A 188 27.17 -12.18 12.99
N GLY A 189 26.45 -12.73 13.97
CA GLY A 189 25.83 -11.96 15.05
C GLY A 189 24.66 -11.09 14.59
N CYS A 190 24.09 -11.35 13.42
CA CYS A 190 22.86 -10.72 12.99
C CYS A 190 21.70 -11.26 13.83
N LEU A 191 20.97 -10.36 14.49
CA LEU A 191 19.71 -10.72 15.10
C LEU A 191 18.70 -10.93 13.96
N LEU A 192 18.25 -12.17 13.79
CA LEU A 192 17.04 -12.44 13.01
C LEU A 192 15.88 -12.00 13.88
N TYR A 193 15.37 -10.80 13.64
CA TYR A 193 14.13 -10.37 14.26
C TYR A 193 13.00 -11.21 13.65
N THR A 194 12.46 -12.10 14.44
CA THR A 194 11.05 -12.40 14.36
C THR A 194 10.37 -11.20 14.98
N SER A 195 9.63 -10.43 14.21
CA SER A 195 8.98 -9.23 14.73
C SER A 195 7.97 -9.63 15.81
N ASP A 196 8.30 -9.31 17.05
CA ASP A 196 7.33 -9.22 18.15
C ASP A 196 6.58 -7.88 17.99
N ALA A 197 5.83 -7.74 16.92
CA ALA A 197 5.00 -6.57 16.68
C ALA A 197 3.57 -6.81 17.15
#